data_ac267ebd6d05d5548938246ceb5dc091
#
_entry.id   ac267ebd6d05d5548938246ceb5dc091
#
_cell.length_a   1.000
_cell.length_b   1.000
_cell.length_c   1.000
_cell.angle_alpha   90.00
_cell.angle_beta   90.00
_cell.angle_gamma   90.00
#
_symmetry.space_group_name_H-M   'P 1'
#
loop_
_entity.id
_entity.type
_entity.pdbx_description
1 polymer ?
#
loop_
_entity_poly.entity_id
_entity_poly.type
_entity_poly.pdbx_seq_one_letter_code
_entity_poly.pdbx_strand_id
1 'polypeptide(L)'
;MTTLKVGIADYEEMKARTMRIAKGEQKPAAGDPKVWFTSTESFAKVLSAGNRELLRIIIEQTPGSVEELSQITGRAKSNLSRTLKTMVNYGLVRMEKGQGLKLVPKVEHDRVELVLPLTAGKTPRKAAGGHP
;
A
#
# COMPACT_ATOMS: atom_id res chain seq x y z
N MET A 1 -0.21 9.96 -12.30
CA MET A 1 -0.23 9.09 -11.12
C MET A 1 1.16 8.63 -10.77
N THR A 2 1.33 8.09 -9.60
CA THR A 2 2.65 7.79 -9.07
C THR A 2 2.79 6.32 -8.71
N THR A 3 3.99 5.94 -8.33
CA THR A 3 4.32 4.59 -7.89
C THR A 3 4.40 4.55 -6.37
N LEU A 4 3.75 3.57 -5.77
CA LEU A 4 3.87 3.34 -4.33
C LEU A 4 4.87 2.22 -4.12
N LYS A 5 5.97 2.53 -3.44
CA LYS A 5 6.96 1.52 -3.09
C LYS A 5 6.60 0.88 -1.77
N VAL A 6 6.57 -0.44 -1.75
CA VAL A 6 6.25 -1.19 -0.54
C VAL A 6 7.37 -2.17 -0.25
N GLY A 7 7.52 -2.50 1.02
CA GLY A 7 8.51 -3.46 1.45
C GLY A 7 7.88 -4.53 2.31
N ILE A 8 8.68 -5.54 2.63
CA ILE A 8 8.26 -6.60 3.54
C ILE A 8 9.19 -6.55 4.75
N ALA A 9 8.61 -6.47 5.93
CA ALA A 9 9.38 -6.50 7.16
C ALA A 9 8.48 -6.97 8.29
N ASP A 10 8.96 -7.91 9.07
CA ASP A 10 8.16 -8.35 10.21
C ASP A 10 8.20 -7.28 11.31
N TYR A 11 7.45 -7.53 12.37
CA TYR A 11 7.31 -6.54 13.44
C TYR A 11 8.66 -6.17 14.05
N GLU A 12 9.52 -7.17 14.27
CA GLU A 12 10.82 -6.92 14.88
C GLU A 12 11.71 -6.08 13.99
N GLU A 13 11.70 -6.36 12.69
CA GLU A 13 12.47 -5.58 11.73
C GLU A 13 12.00 -4.13 11.68
N MET A 14 10.69 -3.92 11.69
CA MET A 14 10.14 -2.58 11.67
C MET A 14 10.49 -1.81 12.95
N LYS A 15 10.41 -2.50 14.08
CA LYS A 15 10.75 -1.89 15.36
C LYS A 15 12.21 -1.48 15.37
N ALA A 16 13.10 -2.36 14.92
CA ALA A 16 14.52 -2.06 14.87
C ALA A 16 14.82 -0.87 13.97
N ARG A 17 14.18 -0.82 12.80
CA ARG A 17 14.36 0.30 11.87
C ARG A 17 13.89 1.61 12.49
N THR A 18 12.73 1.58 13.12
CA THR A 18 12.17 2.77 13.75
C THR A 18 13.11 3.30 14.84
N MET A 19 13.67 2.39 15.63
CA MET A 19 14.61 2.77 16.69
C MET A 19 15.88 3.38 16.12
N ARG A 20 16.41 2.82 15.02
CA ARG A 20 17.62 3.37 14.39
C ARG A 20 17.36 4.78 13.87
N ILE A 21 16.21 5.00 13.26
CA ILE A 21 15.86 6.33 12.75
C ILE A 21 15.71 7.30 13.90
N ALA A 22 15.05 6.89 14.98
CA ALA A 22 14.87 7.76 16.16
C ALA A 22 16.17 8.13 16.81
N LYS A 23 17.17 7.23 16.76
CA LYS A 23 18.48 7.50 17.34
C LYS A 23 19.42 8.23 16.40
N GLY A 24 19.00 8.53 15.19
CA GLY A 24 19.83 9.20 14.21
C GLY A 24 20.85 8.28 13.56
N GLU A 25 20.74 6.97 13.76
CA GLU A 25 21.67 6.01 13.18
C GLU A 25 21.33 5.66 11.75
N GLN A 26 20.12 5.99 11.33
CA GLN A 26 19.64 5.71 9.99
C GLN A 26 18.69 6.82 9.58
N LYS A 27 18.79 7.25 8.34
CA LYS A 27 17.84 8.22 7.79
C LYS A 27 17.01 7.59 6.70
N PRO A 28 15.73 7.93 6.61
CA PRO A 28 14.93 7.46 5.48
C PRO A 28 15.53 8.00 4.19
N ALA A 29 15.63 7.16 3.19
CA ALA A 29 16.15 7.54 1.89
C ALA A 29 14.98 7.69 0.91
N ALA A 30 15.21 8.46 -0.15
CA ALA A 30 14.17 8.74 -1.13
C ALA A 30 13.65 7.47 -1.80
N GLY A 31 14.50 6.45 -1.94
CA GLY A 31 14.10 5.20 -2.57
C GLY A 31 13.52 4.17 -1.62
N ASP A 32 13.42 4.51 -0.33
CA ASP A 32 12.90 3.55 0.65
C ASP A 32 11.42 3.30 0.45
N PRO A 33 10.93 2.09 0.79
CA PRO A 33 9.50 1.85 0.80
C PRO A 33 8.77 2.82 1.71
N LYS A 34 7.59 3.23 1.30
CA LYS A 34 6.74 4.11 2.10
C LYS A 34 5.79 3.31 2.98
N VAL A 35 5.52 2.08 2.60
CA VAL A 35 4.56 1.23 3.28
C VAL A 35 5.19 -0.14 3.43
N TRP A 36 4.91 -0.79 4.57
CA TRP A 36 5.51 -2.08 4.87
C TRP A 36 4.42 -3.10 5.17
N PHE A 37 4.54 -4.27 4.54
CA PHE A 37 3.70 -5.41 4.85
C PHE A 37 4.49 -6.35 5.73
N THR A 38 3.79 -7.09 6.59
CA THR A 38 4.45 -7.99 7.54
C THR A 38 4.93 -9.27 6.89
N SER A 39 4.39 -9.61 5.73
CA SER A 39 4.77 -10.83 5.02
C SER A 39 4.38 -10.71 3.56
N THR A 40 4.98 -11.56 2.72
CA THR A 40 4.58 -11.63 1.31
C THR A 40 3.15 -12.15 1.18
N GLU A 41 2.73 -13.03 2.09
CA GLU A 41 1.36 -13.53 2.08
C GLU A 41 0.35 -12.41 2.35
N SER A 42 0.67 -11.55 3.29
CA SER A 42 -0.16 -10.38 3.59
C SER A 42 -0.25 -9.46 2.38
N PHE A 43 0.89 -9.21 1.74
CA PHE A 43 0.95 -8.38 0.54
C PHE A 43 0.05 -8.98 -0.56
N ALA A 44 0.18 -10.28 -0.81
CA ALA A 44 -0.59 -10.93 -1.86
C ALA A 44 -2.09 -10.92 -1.55
N LYS A 45 -2.44 -11.01 -0.28
CA LYS A 45 -3.84 -11.00 0.13
C LYS A 45 -4.48 -9.62 -0.09
N VAL A 46 -3.79 -8.57 0.29
CA VAL A 46 -4.30 -7.21 0.13
C VAL A 46 -4.35 -6.83 -1.34
N LEU A 47 -3.36 -7.24 -2.12
CA LEU A 47 -3.30 -6.92 -3.54
C LEU A 47 -3.63 -8.14 -4.40
N SER A 48 -4.65 -8.88 -3.99
CA SER A 48 -5.18 -9.97 -4.78
C SER A 48 -5.70 -9.46 -6.12
N ALA A 49 -5.91 -10.36 -7.07
CA ALA A 49 -6.43 -9.99 -8.37
C ALA A 49 -7.76 -9.23 -8.25
N GLY A 50 -8.65 -9.70 -7.36
CA GLY A 50 -9.93 -9.02 -7.16
C GLY A 50 -9.79 -7.63 -6.59
N ASN A 51 -8.86 -7.45 -5.66
CA ASN A 51 -8.64 -6.13 -5.08
C ASN A 51 -7.91 -5.21 -6.04
N ARG A 52 -7.04 -5.73 -6.88
CA ARG A 52 -6.41 -4.92 -7.91
C ARG A 52 -7.44 -4.44 -8.94
N GLU A 53 -8.41 -5.30 -9.24
CA GLU A 53 -9.50 -4.91 -10.12
C GLU A 53 -10.34 -3.79 -9.48
N LEU A 54 -10.56 -3.89 -8.18
CA LEU A 54 -11.27 -2.84 -7.45
C LEU A 54 -10.55 -1.51 -7.57
N LEU A 55 -9.23 -1.52 -7.38
CA LEU A 55 -8.43 -0.31 -7.52
C LEU A 55 -8.50 0.25 -8.93
N ARG A 56 -8.45 -0.63 -9.93
CA ARG A 56 -8.57 -0.20 -11.33
C ARG A 56 -9.90 0.50 -11.58
N ILE A 57 -10.97 -0.06 -11.06
CA ILE A 57 -12.30 0.53 -11.22
C ILE A 57 -12.37 1.91 -10.59
N ILE A 58 -11.78 2.06 -9.39
CA ILE A 58 -11.77 3.36 -8.73
C ILE A 58 -11.02 4.39 -9.58
N ILE A 59 -9.89 4.00 -10.15
CA ILE A 59 -9.09 4.89 -10.98
C ILE A 59 -9.86 5.27 -12.25
N GLU A 60 -10.42 4.28 -12.94
CA GLU A 60 -10.97 4.50 -14.27
C GLU A 60 -12.39 5.06 -14.24
N GLN A 61 -13.19 4.65 -13.29
CA GLN A 61 -14.60 5.03 -13.27
C GLN A 61 -14.92 6.12 -12.25
N THR A 62 -13.99 6.44 -11.39
CA THR A 62 -14.11 7.53 -10.41
C THR A 62 -15.48 7.55 -9.74
N PRO A 63 -15.85 6.48 -9.02
CA PRO A 63 -17.16 6.45 -8.37
C PRO A 63 -17.28 7.57 -7.35
N GLY A 64 -18.46 8.15 -7.24
CA GLY A 64 -18.70 9.29 -6.37
C GLY A 64 -19.03 8.90 -4.94
N SER A 65 -19.07 7.61 -4.62
CA SER A 65 -19.36 7.15 -3.27
C SER A 65 -19.07 5.65 -3.17
N VAL A 66 -19.00 5.15 -1.94
CA VAL A 66 -18.88 3.71 -1.71
C VAL A 66 -20.13 3.01 -2.23
N GLU A 67 -21.27 3.67 -2.12
CA GLU A 67 -22.54 3.10 -2.60
C GLU A 67 -22.50 2.90 -4.12
N GLU A 68 -22.01 3.90 -4.84
CA GLU A 68 -21.89 3.77 -6.28
C GLU A 68 -20.87 2.68 -6.64
N LEU A 69 -19.78 2.60 -5.91
CA LEU A 69 -18.78 1.55 -6.11
C LEU A 69 -19.41 0.17 -5.90
N SER A 70 -20.27 0.05 -4.89
CA SER A 70 -21.00 -1.21 -4.66
C SER A 70 -21.85 -1.58 -5.87
N GLN A 71 -22.50 -0.62 -6.45
CA GLN A 71 -23.33 -0.88 -7.63
C GLN A 71 -22.50 -1.31 -8.82
N ILE A 72 -21.36 -0.67 -9.01
CA ILE A 72 -20.48 -1.00 -10.12
C ILE A 72 -19.88 -2.40 -9.99
N THR A 73 -19.42 -2.74 -8.78
CA THR A 73 -18.67 -3.98 -8.56
C THR A 73 -19.54 -5.16 -8.21
N GLY A 74 -20.76 -4.92 -7.73
CA GLY A 74 -21.61 -5.99 -7.22
C GLY A 74 -21.23 -6.46 -5.83
N ARG A 75 -20.22 -5.84 -5.21
CA ARG A 75 -19.81 -6.20 -3.84
C ARG A 75 -20.72 -5.52 -2.83
N ALA A 76 -20.98 -6.19 -1.72
CA ALA A 76 -21.74 -5.59 -0.63
C ALA A 76 -20.98 -4.40 -0.02
N LYS A 77 -21.73 -3.39 0.40
CA LYS A 77 -21.11 -2.20 1.00
C LYS A 77 -20.28 -2.54 2.22
N SER A 78 -20.73 -3.50 3.04
CA SER A 78 -19.96 -3.90 4.22
C SER A 78 -18.62 -4.51 3.84
N ASN A 79 -18.62 -5.31 2.76
CA ASN A 79 -17.39 -5.88 2.25
C ASN A 79 -16.45 -4.79 1.75
N LEU A 80 -16.97 -3.86 0.97
CA LEU A 80 -16.18 -2.76 0.42
C LEU A 80 -15.62 -1.88 1.53
N SER A 81 -16.44 -1.56 2.53
CA SER A 81 -15.97 -0.70 3.62
C SER A 81 -14.79 -1.32 4.34
N ARG A 82 -14.84 -2.63 4.58
CA ARG A 82 -13.75 -3.32 5.23
C ARG A 82 -12.50 -3.35 4.36
N THR A 83 -12.67 -3.68 3.08
CA THR A 83 -11.55 -3.73 2.15
C THR A 83 -10.92 -2.36 1.97
N LEU A 84 -11.72 -1.32 1.81
CA LEU A 84 -11.21 0.03 1.62
C LEU A 84 -10.47 0.52 2.86
N LYS A 85 -10.97 0.18 4.04
CA LYS A 85 -10.27 0.55 5.27
C LYS A 85 -8.88 -0.07 5.32
N THR A 86 -8.76 -1.34 4.95
CA THR A 86 -7.47 -1.99 4.87
C THR A 86 -6.56 -1.28 3.87
N MET A 87 -7.10 -0.92 2.71
CA MET A 87 -6.32 -0.25 1.69
C MET A 87 -5.89 1.16 2.11
N VAL A 88 -6.71 1.84 2.88
CA VAL A 88 -6.33 3.14 3.44
C VAL A 88 -5.13 2.98 4.37
N ASN A 89 -5.16 1.93 5.18
CA ASN A 89 -4.06 1.68 6.12
C ASN A 89 -2.74 1.42 5.40
N TYR A 90 -2.80 0.92 4.18
CA TYR A 90 -1.59 0.65 3.39
C TYR A 90 -1.29 1.75 2.37
N GLY A 91 -2.02 2.86 2.42
CA GLY A 91 -1.74 3.97 1.52
C GLY A 91 -2.19 3.75 0.08
N LEU A 92 -2.99 2.73 -0.17
CA LEU A 92 -3.47 2.43 -1.52
C LEU A 92 -4.69 3.26 -1.90
N VAL A 93 -5.50 3.61 -0.91
CA VAL A 93 -6.74 4.35 -1.11
C VAL A 93 -6.78 5.51 -0.12
N ARG A 94 -7.33 6.61 -0.56
CA ARG A 94 -7.63 7.75 0.29
C ARG A 94 -9.12 8.00 0.23
N MET A 95 -9.73 8.29 1.37
CA MET A 95 -11.15 8.60 1.40
C MET A 95 -11.32 10.11 1.52
N GLU A 96 -12.11 10.67 0.65
CA GLU A 96 -12.40 12.10 0.66
C GLU A 96 -13.87 12.32 0.94
N LYS A 97 -14.20 13.46 1.52
CA LYS A 97 -15.58 13.84 1.70
C LYS A 97 -16.18 14.29 0.37
N GLY A 98 -17.28 13.67 0.03
CA GLY A 98 -18.05 14.11 -1.13
C GLY A 98 -19.22 14.99 -0.68
N GLN A 99 -20.27 14.95 -1.46
CA GLN A 99 -21.45 15.71 -1.13
C GLN A 99 -22.17 15.10 0.07
N GLY A 100 -22.57 15.95 1.01
CA GLY A 100 -23.25 15.49 2.22
C GLY A 100 -22.32 14.65 3.06
N LEU A 101 -22.81 13.50 3.52
CA LEU A 101 -22.02 12.58 4.35
C LEU A 101 -21.32 11.49 3.56
N LYS A 102 -21.33 11.59 2.24
CA LYS A 102 -20.74 10.53 1.41
C LYS A 102 -19.23 10.55 1.47
N LEU A 103 -18.63 9.37 1.45
CA LEU A 103 -17.19 9.22 1.35
C LEU A 103 -16.86 8.70 -0.04
N VAL A 104 -15.83 9.29 -0.63
CA VAL A 104 -15.44 9.01 -2.00
C VAL A 104 -14.05 8.37 -1.98
N PRO A 105 -13.93 7.14 -2.51
CA PRO A 105 -12.60 6.52 -2.57
C PRO A 105 -11.78 7.12 -3.71
N LYS A 106 -10.52 7.37 -3.42
CA LYS A 106 -9.55 7.89 -4.40
C LYS A 106 -8.30 7.07 -4.37
N VAL A 107 -7.69 6.88 -5.53
CA VAL A 107 -6.42 6.17 -5.65
C VAL A 107 -5.43 7.10 -6.32
N GLU A 108 -4.29 7.30 -5.67
CA GLU A 108 -3.27 8.22 -6.16
C GLU A 108 -2.14 7.52 -6.89
N HIS A 109 -2.04 6.20 -6.75
CA HIS A 109 -0.95 5.44 -7.33
C HIS A 109 -1.50 4.49 -8.37
N ASP A 110 -0.87 4.44 -9.53
CA ASP A 110 -1.27 3.51 -10.58
C ASP A 110 -0.37 2.29 -10.64
N ARG A 111 0.59 2.21 -9.73
CA ARG A 111 1.56 1.11 -9.72
C ARG A 111 2.09 0.89 -8.31
N VAL A 112 2.30 -0.36 -7.96
CA VAL A 112 2.93 -0.74 -6.70
C VAL A 112 4.21 -1.48 -7.07
N GLU A 113 5.32 -1.08 -6.43
CA GLU A 113 6.60 -1.76 -6.59
C GLU A 113 6.97 -2.40 -5.27
N LEU A 114 7.14 -3.71 -5.29
CA LEU A 114 7.54 -4.46 -4.11
C LEU A 114 9.05 -4.58 -4.08
N VAL A 115 9.66 -4.13 -3.00
CA VAL A 115 11.08 -4.31 -2.78
C VAL A 115 11.25 -5.46 -1.79
N LEU A 116 11.83 -6.55 -2.26
CA LEU A 116 11.96 -7.76 -1.47
C LEU A 116 13.43 -8.16 -1.45
N PRO A 117 14.16 -7.82 -0.39
CA PRO A 117 15.56 -8.21 -0.31
C PRO A 117 15.70 -9.71 -0.14
N LEU A 118 16.74 -10.27 -0.75
CA LEU A 118 16.99 -11.70 -0.66
C LEU A 118 18.06 -12.04 0.37
N THR A 119 18.67 -11.02 0.96
CA THR A 119 19.63 -11.23 2.03
C THR A 119 18.96 -11.00 3.36
N ALA A 120 19.56 -11.51 4.42
CA ALA A 120 18.93 -11.59 5.71
C ALA A 120 18.71 -10.21 6.35
N GLY A 121 17.69 -9.52 5.91
CA GLY A 121 17.25 -8.29 6.55
C GLY A 121 18.23 -7.14 6.52
N LYS A 122 19.41 -7.32 5.90
CA LYS A 122 20.35 -6.25 5.87
C LYS A 122 20.10 -5.37 4.73
N THR A 123 20.33 -4.12 4.91
CA THR A 123 20.31 -3.20 3.82
C THR A 123 21.42 -3.56 2.85
N PRO A 124 21.13 -3.79 1.62
CA PRO A 124 22.16 -4.10 0.67
C PRO A 124 23.05 -2.88 0.53
N ARG A 125 24.34 -3.12 0.56
CA ARG A 125 25.19 -2.14 0.44
C ARG A 125 25.28 -1.90 -0.88
N LYS A 126 25.43 -1.03 -1.24
CA LYS A 126 25.49 -0.73 -2.32
C LYS A 126 26.15 -1.44 -3.11
N ALA A 127 26.27 -1.75 -3.32
CA ALA A 127 26.82 -2.31 -3.94
C ALA A 127 27.04 -2.71 -4.75
N ALA A 128 27.09 -2.64 -4.58
CA ALA A 128 27.32 -3.20 -5.01
C ALA A 128 27.38 -3.39 -6.01
N GLY A 129 27.52 -2.99 -6.16
CA GLY A 129 27.59 -3.00 -6.98
C GLY A 129 27.70 -3.96 -7.57
N GLY A 130 27.77 -4.22 -7.55
CA GLY A 130 27.84 -4.87 -8.01
C GLY A 130 27.74 -5.83 -8.22
N HIS A 131 27.88 -6.11 -8.40
CA HIS A 131 27.83 -7.02 -8.69
C HIS A 131 27.36 -7.61 -9.16
N PRO A 132 27.19 -7.99 -9.39
CA PRO A 132 26.99 -8.71 -9.98
C PRO A 132 26.90 -9.11 -10.40
#